data_48a65966bfa587872039ae9b69cc8d96
#
_entry.id   48a65966bfa587872039ae9b69cc8d96
#
_cell.length_a   1.000
_cell.length_b   1.000
_cell.length_c   1.000
_cell.angle_alpha   90.00
_cell.angle_beta   90.00
_cell.angle_gamma   90.00
#
_symmetry.space_group_name_H-M   'P 1'
#
loop_
_entity.id
_entity.type
_entity.pdbx_description
1 polymer ?
#
loop_
_entity_poly.entity_id
_entity_poly.type
_entity_poly.pdbx_seq_one_letter_code
_entity_poly.pdbx_strand_id
1 'polypeptide(L)'
;MILKIEKIIKEWTDYNGHMNVSYYILIFDNAAEVMLTKFKMGGDSAQSDKKSTFAVETHTTYDQEVKLGEEVEVHLTYFEHDKKRIHYRTSMFHKEKKYLAATTEVLSVYIDLNQRKVAEFEPEKIIIMDDF
;
A
#
# COMPACT_ATOMS: atom_id res chain seq x y z
N MET A 1 7.19 -8.19 6.97
CA MET A 1 7.38 -8.52 5.53
C MET A 1 7.69 -7.24 4.75
N ILE A 2 8.78 -7.23 4.04
CA ILE A 2 9.14 -6.09 3.17
C ILE A 2 8.35 -6.21 1.87
N LEU A 3 7.56 -5.19 1.56
CA LEU A 3 6.79 -5.16 0.31
C LEU A 3 7.57 -4.52 -0.82
N LYS A 4 8.32 -3.45 -0.54
CA LYS A 4 9.02 -2.70 -1.56
C LYS A 4 10.17 -1.90 -0.98
N ILE A 5 11.20 -1.68 -1.82
CA ILE A 5 12.33 -0.80 -1.54
C ILE A 5 12.32 0.27 -2.63
N GLU A 6 12.41 1.55 -2.23
CA GLU A 6 12.39 2.68 -3.16
C GLU A 6 13.54 3.62 -2.87
N LYS A 7 14.12 4.18 -3.92
CA LYS A 7 15.09 5.25 -3.83
C LYS A 7 14.40 6.59 -4.08
N ILE A 8 14.67 7.57 -3.24
CA ILE A 8 14.05 8.89 -3.36
C ILE A 8 14.70 9.65 -4.52
N ILE A 9 13.91 9.95 -5.54
CA ILE A 9 14.38 10.64 -6.74
C ILE A 9 14.10 12.14 -6.63
N LYS A 10 14.80 12.92 -7.44
CA LYS A 10 14.73 14.39 -7.40
C LYS A 10 13.31 14.90 -7.59
N GLU A 11 12.55 14.30 -8.49
CA GLU A 11 11.18 14.71 -8.84
C GLU A 11 10.21 14.61 -7.65
N TRP A 12 10.58 13.85 -6.62
CA TRP A 12 9.76 13.67 -5.42
C TRP A 12 10.13 14.63 -4.30
N THR A 13 11.15 15.46 -4.50
CA THR A 13 11.68 16.33 -3.46
C THR A 13 11.34 17.80 -3.72
N ASP A 14 11.34 18.58 -2.63
CA ASP A 14 11.21 20.04 -2.70
C ASP A 14 12.59 20.68 -2.88
N TYR A 15 12.62 22.02 -2.86
CA TYR A 15 13.86 22.77 -3.05
C TYR A 15 14.87 22.56 -1.90
N ASN A 16 14.46 21.98 -0.77
CA ASN A 16 15.36 21.63 0.34
C ASN A 16 15.90 20.19 0.24
N GLY A 17 15.52 19.45 -0.80
CA GLY A 17 15.92 18.07 -0.96
C GLY A 17 15.16 17.07 -0.09
N HIS A 18 14.11 17.51 0.59
CA HIS A 18 13.25 16.63 1.40
C HIS A 18 12.09 16.09 0.57
N MET A 19 11.72 14.83 0.79
CA MET A 19 10.59 14.24 0.07
C MET A 19 9.29 14.96 0.41
N ASN A 20 8.54 15.33 -0.64
CA ASN A 20 7.24 15.94 -0.49
C ASN A 20 6.22 14.93 0.01
N VAL A 21 5.27 15.38 0.83
CA VAL A 21 4.24 14.55 1.47
C VAL A 21 3.51 13.65 0.47
N SER A 22 3.17 14.16 -0.72
CA SER A 22 2.43 13.40 -1.73
C SER A 22 3.17 12.14 -2.17
N TYR A 23 4.47 12.13 -2.15
CA TYR A 23 5.26 11.00 -2.63
C TYR A 23 5.42 9.90 -1.58
N TYR A 24 5.25 10.20 -0.29
CA TYR A 24 5.09 9.16 0.72
C TYR A 24 3.87 8.30 0.38
N ILE A 25 2.77 8.94 0.03
CA ILE A 25 1.54 8.24 -0.34
C ILE A 25 1.74 7.42 -1.61
N LEU A 26 2.42 7.96 -2.62
CA LEU A 26 2.72 7.22 -3.85
C LEU A 26 3.54 5.96 -3.56
N ILE A 27 4.55 6.06 -2.72
CA ILE A 27 5.39 4.91 -2.34
C ILE A 27 4.57 3.86 -1.59
N PHE A 28 3.74 4.29 -0.65
CA PHE A 28 2.84 3.38 0.07
C PHE A 28 1.87 2.69 -0.89
N ASP A 29 1.32 3.42 -1.84
CA ASP A 29 0.38 2.87 -2.81
C ASP A 29 1.06 1.84 -3.71
N ASN A 30 2.26 2.13 -4.19
CA ASN A 30 3.05 1.18 -4.97
C ASN A 30 3.39 -0.08 -4.17
N ALA A 31 3.67 0.05 -2.89
CA ALA A 31 3.93 -1.09 -2.01
C ALA A 31 2.66 -1.92 -1.79
N ALA A 32 1.52 -1.27 -1.62
CA ALA A 32 0.24 -1.97 -1.47
C ALA A 32 -0.11 -2.79 -2.71
N GLU A 33 0.24 -2.30 -3.90
CA GLU A 33 0.01 -3.05 -5.15
C GLU A 33 0.77 -4.38 -5.15
N VAL A 34 1.96 -4.43 -4.56
CA VAL A 34 2.72 -5.68 -4.41
C VAL A 34 1.93 -6.68 -3.56
N MET A 35 1.36 -6.23 -2.45
CA MET A 35 0.53 -7.06 -1.58
C MET A 35 -0.73 -7.53 -2.31
N LEU A 36 -1.45 -6.61 -2.95
CA LEU A 36 -2.69 -6.93 -3.66
C LEU A 36 -2.45 -7.92 -4.79
N THR A 37 -1.33 -7.82 -5.49
CA THR A 37 -0.96 -8.77 -6.54
C THR A 37 -0.83 -10.19 -5.97
N LYS A 38 -0.29 -10.34 -4.77
CA LYS A 38 -0.20 -11.64 -4.10
C LYS A 38 -1.57 -12.25 -3.82
N PHE A 39 -2.58 -11.42 -3.57
CA PHE A 39 -3.96 -11.85 -3.33
C PHE A 39 -4.77 -12.01 -4.62
N LYS A 40 -4.15 -11.80 -5.78
CA LYS A 40 -4.82 -11.77 -7.09
C LYS A 40 -5.88 -10.68 -7.17
N MET A 41 -5.58 -9.53 -6.59
CA MET A 41 -6.45 -8.35 -6.55
C MET A 41 -5.76 -7.09 -7.07
N GLY A 42 -4.59 -7.22 -7.69
CA GLY A 42 -3.86 -6.10 -8.28
C GLY A 42 -4.44 -5.65 -9.61
N GLY A 43 -3.72 -4.74 -10.29
CA GLY A 43 -4.18 -4.12 -11.53
C GLY A 43 -4.53 -5.11 -12.65
N ASP A 44 -3.72 -6.14 -12.84
CA ASP A 44 -3.98 -7.15 -13.88
C ASP A 44 -5.27 -7.93 -13.59
N SER A 45 -5.47 -8.32 -12.33
CA SER A 45 -6.68 -9.03 -11.91
C SER A 45 -7.91 -8.14 -12.01
N ALA A 46 -7.75 -6.83 -11.74
CA ALA A 46 -8.84 -5.88 -11.91
C ALA A 46 -9.33 -5.83 -13.35
N GLN A 47 -8.43 -5.91 -14.32
CA GLN A 47 -8.80 -5.91 -15.73
C GLN A 47 -9.49 -7.20 -16.15
N SER A 48 -9.02 -8.37 -15.66
CA SER A 48 -9.59 -9.66 -16.04
C SER A 48 -10.87 -9.98 -15.28
N ASP A 49 -10.91 -9.74 -13.96
CA ASP A 49 -12.03 -10.10 -13.10
C ASP A 49 -13.09 -9.01 -13.01
N LYS A 50 -12.76 -7.79 -13.45
CA LYS A 50 -13.62 -6.61 -13.34
C LYS A 50 -13.98 -6.31 -11.88
N LYS A 51 -13.06 -6.58 -10.96
CA LYS A 51 -13.17 -6.26 -9.53
C LYS A 51 -11.85 -5.69 -9.02
N SER A 52 -11.95 -4.80 -8.06
CA SER A 52 -10.76 -4.13 -7.51
C SER A 52 -11.03 -3.71 -6.07
N THR A 53 -10.00 -3.31 -5.38
CA THR A 53 -10.13 -2.72 -4.05
C THR A 53 -10.04 -1.21 -4.14
N PHE A 54 -10.94 -0.52 -3.43
CA PHE A 54 -10.95 0.94 -3.34
C PHE A 54 -10.65 1.34 -1.91
N ALA A 55 -9.62 2.16 -1.71
CA ALA A 55 -9.35 2.73 -0.40
C ALA A 55 -10.46 3.71 -0.06
N VAL A 56 -11.12 3.49 1.08
CA VAL A 56 -12.20 4.35 1.55
C VAL A 56 -11.81 5.18 2.77
N GLU A 57 -10.74 4.80 3.44
CA GLU A 57 -10.25 5.52 4.61
C GLU A 57 -8.76 5.28 4.76
N THR A 58 -8.00 6.33 5.00
CA THR A 58 -6.57 6.24 5.28
C THR A 58 -6.20 7.16 6.43
N HIS A 59 -5.20 6.73 7.21
CA HIS A 59 -4.61 7.55 8.26
C HIS A 59 -3.09 7.44 8.15
N THR A 60 -2.43 8.55 7.90
CA THR A 60 -0.98 8.58 7.67
C THR A 60 -0.31 9.52 8.67
N THR A 61 0.78 9.05 9.26
CA THR A 61 1.64 9.86 10.12
C THR A 61 3.03 9.94 9.53
N TYR A 62 3.66 11.10 9.69
CA TYR A 62 5.00 11.42 9.17
C TYR A 62 5.90 11.66 10.36
N ASP A 63 6.84 10.76 10.59
CA ASP A 63 7.65 10.75 11.83
C ASP A 63 9.00 11.41 11.64
N GLN A 64 9.69 11.09 10.54
CA GLN A 64 10.99 11.67 10.21
C GLN A 64 11.14 11.84 8.71
N GLU A 65 11.80 12.91 8.31
CA GLU A 65 12.00 13.23 6.90
C GLU A 65 12.96 12.27 6.20
N VAL A 66 12.77 12.12 4.90
CA VAL A 66 13.64 11.37 4.01
C VAL A 66 14.11 12.31 2.91
N LYS A 67 15.36 12.16 2.49
CA LYS A 67 16.01 13.08 1.56
C LYS A 67 16.32 12.43 0.23
N LEU A 68 16.58 13.28 -0.77
CA LEU A 68 17.03 12.88 -2.09
C LEU A 68 18.17 11.87 -2.01
N GLY A 69 18.06 10.78 -2.75
CA GLY A 69 19.10 9.76 -2.84
C GLY A 69 19.07 8.70 -1.76
N GLU A 70 18.33 8.94 -0.69
CA GLU A 70 18.15 7.93 0.36
C GLU A 70 17.19 6.84 -0.10
N GLU A 71 17.31 5.65 0.49
CA GLU A 71 16.41 4.54 0.20
C GLU A 71 15.52 4.24 1.39
N VAL A 72 14.30 3.80 1.10
CA VAL A 72 13.32 3.39 2.11
C VAL A 72 12.82 1.99 1.84
N GLU A 73 12.46 1.29 2.91
CA GLU A 73 11.80 -0.01 2.85
C GLU A 73 10.38 0.15 3.39
N VAL A 74 9.39 -0.35 2.65
CA VAL A 74 8.01 -0.38 3.11
C VAL A 74 7.69 -1.78 3.59
N HIS A 75 7.30 -1.89 4.86
CA HIS A 75 6.97 -3.15 5.52
C HIS A 75 5.48 -3.23 5.77
N LEU A 76 4.89 -4.40 5.53
CA LEU A 76 3.56 -4.69 6.01
C LEU A 76 3.66 -5.06 7.49
N THR A 77 3.00 -4.28 8.34
CA THR A 77 3.09 -4.44 9.80
C THR A 77 1.79 -4.91 10.43
N TYR A 78 0.70 -4.89 9.69
CA TYR A 78 -0.60 -5.39 10.14
C TYR A 78 -1.48 -5.70 8.93
N PHE A 79 -2.24 -6.79 9.00
CA PHE A 79 -3.19 -7.14 7.96
C PHE A 79 -4.35 -7.94 8.56
N GLU A 80 -5.58 -7.55 8.21
CA GLU A 80 -6.78 -8.33 8.48
C GLU A 80 -7.79 -8.11 7.38
N HIS A 81 -8.76 -9.01 7.26
CA HIS A 81 -9.83 -8.89 6.28
C HIS A 81 -11.12 -9.50 6.82
N ASP A 82 -12.24 -9.09 6.23
CA ASP A 82 -13.49 -9.81 6.35
C ASP A 82 -13.93 -10.28 4.94
N LYS A 83 -15.23 -10.46 4.70
CA LYS A 83 -15.74 -10.94 3.41
C LYS A 83 -15.65 -9.90 2.29
N LYS A 84 -15.54 -8.61 2.62
CA LYS A 84 -15.65 -7.50 1.67
C LYS A 84 -14.58 -6.45 1.81
N ARG A 85 -13.82 -6.46 2.91
CA ARG A 85 -12.88 -5.38 3.27
C ARG A 85 -11.53 -5.93 3.66
N ILE A 86 -10.51 -5.14 3.40
CA ILE A 86 -9.18 -5.37 3.96
C ILE A 86 -8.78 -4.15 4.77
N HIS A 87 -8.09 -4.41 5.87
CA HIS A 87 -7.53 -3.38 6.73
C HIS A 87 -6.06 -3.73 6.96
N TYR A 88 -5.18 -2.79 6.66
CA TYR A 88 -3.76 -3.05 6.79
C TYR A 88 -3.00 -1.80 7.20
N ARG A 89 -1.81 -2.02 7.73
CA ARG A 89 -0.88 -0.95 8.05
C ARG A 89 0.47 -1.26 7.42
N THR A 90 1.05 -0.26 6.78
CA THR A 90 2.40 -0.33 6.24
C THR A 90 3.24 0.76 6.88
N SER A 91 4.50 0.44 7.11
CA SER A 91 5.46 1.35 7.73
C SER A 91 6.67 1.52 6.82
N MET A 92 7.09 2.76 6.67
CA MET A 92 8.24 3.12 5.84
C MET A 92 9.44 3.38 6.74
N PHE A 93 10.52 2.62 6.52
CA PHE A 93 11.76 2.75 7.28
C PHE A 93 12.88 3.22 6.36
N HIS A 94 13.73 4.10 6.88
CA HIS A 94 14.98 4.42 6.20
C HIS A 94 15.82 3.14 6.12
N LYS A 95 16.22 2.77 4.91
CA LYS A 95 16.86 1.47 4.67
C LYS A 95 18.16 1.33 5.44
N GLU A 96 19.01 2.35 5.42
CA GLU A 96 20.34 2.31 6.05
C GLU A 96 20.27 2.61 7.54
N LYS A 97 19.61 3.69 7.92
CA LYS A 97 19.57 4.16 9.32
C LYS A 97 18.49 3.51 10.16
N LYS A 98 17.57 2.78 9.53
CA LYS A 98 16.54 1.98 10.21
C LYS A 98 15.51 2.75 11.03
N TYR A 99 15.43 4.08 10.90
CA TYR A 99 14.40 4.83 11.61
C TYR A 99 13.06 4.76 10.88
N LEU A 100 11.98 4.94 11.63
CA LEU A 100 10.63 5.02 11.09
C LEU A 100 10.43 6.40 10.45
N ALA A 101 10.14 6.42 9.15
CA ALA A 101 9.89 7.67 8.43
C ALA A 101 8.41 8.03 8.41
N ALA A 102 7.54 7.06 8.17
CA ALA A 102 6.10 7.27 8.08
C ALA A 102 5.35 5.96 8.24
N THR A 103 4.06 6.05 8.57
CA THR A 103 3.17 4.89 8.67
C THR A 103 1.82 5.26 8.08
N THR A 104 1.19 4.34 7.37
CA THR A 104 -0.19 4.52 6.90
C THR A 104 -1.05 3.32 7.24
N GLU A 105 -2.27 3.60 7.71
CA GLU A 105 -3.33 2.61 7.88
C GLU A 105 -4.36 2.84 6.79
N VAL A 106 -4.82 1.74 6.19
CA VAL A 106 -5.75 1.79 5.06
C VAL A 106 -6.89 0.81 5.28
N LEU A 107 -8.10 1.30 5.07
CA LEU A 107 -9.30 0.47 4.95
C LEU A 107 -9.75 0.52 3.50
N SER A 108 -9.84 -0.65 2.87
CA SER A 108 -10.27 -0.77 1.48
C SER A 108 -11.47 -1.71 1.39
N VAL A 109 -12.34 -1.47 0.42
CA VAL A 109 -13.47 -2.33 0.12
C VAL A 109 -13.31 -2.96 -1.26
N TYR A 110 -13.83 -4.18 -1.41
CA TYR A 110 -13.83 -4.89 -2.68
C TYR A 110 -15.02 -4.43 -3.51
N ILE A 111 -14.77 -4.07 -4.76
CA ILE A 111 -15.78 -3.42 -5.63
C ILE A 111 -15.92 -4.19 -6.93
N ASP A 112 -17.16 -4.46 -7.32
CA ASP A 112 -17.49 -4.90 -8.68
C ASP A 112 -17.45 -3.67 -9.59
N LEU A 113 -16.53 -3.66 -10.55
CA LEU A 113 -16.31 -2.50 -11.42
C LEU A 113 -17.41 -2.29 -12.43
N ASN A 114 -18.14 -3.34 -12.80
CA ASN A 114 -19.27 -3.23 -13.73
C ASN A 114 -20.49 -2.62 -13.05
N GLN A 115 -20.83 -3.10 -11.86
CA GLN A 115 -22.00 -2.65 -11.13
C GLN A 115 -21.72 -1.45 -10.22
N ARG A 116 -20.43 -1.15 -9.97
CA ARG A 116 -20.00 -0.10 -9.06
C ARG A 116 -20.57 -0.29 -7.64
N LYS A 117 -20.56 -1.52 -7.17
CA LYS A 117 -21.05 -1.91 -5.85
C LYS A 117 -20.03 -2.73 -5.10
N VAL A 118 -20.11 -2.70 -3.78
CA VAL A 118 -19.30 -3.56 -2.91
C VAL A 118 -19.63 -5.01 -3.22
N ALA A 119 -18.58 -5.83 -3.33
CA ALA A 119 -18.69 -7.26 -3.61
C ALA A 119 -17.97 -8.08 -2.55
N GLU A 120 -18.34 -9.34 -2.43
CA GLU A 120 -17.62 -10.29 -1.58
C GLU A 120 -16.40 -10.83 -2.32
N PHE A 121 -15.32 -11.09 -1.57
CA PHE A 121 -14.14 -11.76 -2.14
C PHE A 121 -14.49 -13.16 -2.61
N GLU A 122 -13.94 -13.57 -3.75
CA GLU A 122 -14.07 -14.95 -4.20
C GLU A 122 -13.37 -15.88 -3.20
N PRO A 123 -13.85 -17.14 -3.07
CA PRO A 123 -13.25 -18.09 -2.12
C PRO A 123 -11.74 -18.28 -2.29
N GLU A 124 -11.22 -18.26 -3.51
CA GLU A 124 -9.78 -18.42 -3.73
C GLU A 124 -8.96 -17.27 -3.14
N LYS A 125 -9.50 -16.05 -3.18
CA LYS A 125 -8.83 -14.88 -2.61
C LYS A 125 -8.84 -14.91 -1.08
N ILE A 126 -9.95 -15.37 -0.51
CA ILE A 126 -10.06 -15.59 0.95
C ILE A 126 -9.00 -16.57 1.43
N ILE A 127 -8.83 -17.68 0.71
CA ILE A 127 -7.83 -18.69 1.06
C ILE A 127 -6.42 -18.09 1.04
N ILE A 128 -6.10 -17.31 0.01
CA ILE A 128 -4.77 -16.68 -0.09
C ILE A 128 -4.56 -15.69 1.06
N MET A 129 -5.56 -14.88 1.37
CA MET A 129 -5.45 -13.90 2.45
C MET A 129 -5.34 -14.57 3.83
N ASP A 130 -6.05 -15.67 4.04
CA ASP A 130 -6.00 -16.41 5.31
C ASP A 130 -4.64 -17.07 5.54
N ASP A 131 -3.96 -17.47 4.46
CA ASP A 131 -2.64 -18.10 4.52
C ASP A 131 -1.50 -17.08 4.59
N PHE A 132 -1.82 -15.83 4.43
CA PHE A 132 -0.84 -14.75 4.30
C PHE A 132 -0.22 -14.30 5.62
#